data_0aaf1c1650d1128ed60de399ad7970d0
#
_entry.id   0aaf1c1650d1128ed60de399ad7970d0
#
_cell.length_a   1.000
_cell.length_b   1.000
_cell.length_c   1.000
_cell.angle_alpha   90.00
_cell.angle_beta   90.00
_cell.angle_gamma   90.00
#
_symmetry.space_group_name_H-M   'P 1'
#
loop_
_entity.id
_entity.type
_entity.pdbx_description
1 polymer ?
#
loop_
_entity_poly.entity_id
_entity_poly.type
_entity_poly.pdbx_seq_one_letter_code
_entity_poly.pdbx_strand_id
1 'polypeptide(L)'
;MLVFGDAMVAKTDLTQDAEVIGRCLRMPELPQFESYVASLDIAIVRTRGKIPQLTLCALLAQPEFRDHCLGFVNGTTVLHMSKAALETYCVPVLDGSQVSELTARVEALAAHQDRTLIELYHLQEMRDFLLPRLVSGDLRVAEVEELLESAP
;
A
#
# COMPACT_ATOMS: atom_id res chain seq x y z
N MET A 1 -3.00 15.84 1.67
CA MET A 1 -3.88 14.98 0.89
C MET A 1 -3.04 13.96 0.15
N LEU A 2 -3.37 12.68 0.27
CA LEU A 2 -2.73 11.58 -0.47
C LEU A 2 -3.30 11.52 -1.88
N VAL A 3 -2.48 11.10 -2.82
CA VAL A 3 -2.92 10.76 -4.18
C VAL A 3 -2.45 9.35 -4.54
N PHE A 4 -3.12 8.75 -5.49
CA PHE A 4 -2.72 7.46 -6.04
C PHE A 4 -1.23 7.45 -6.43
N GLY A 5 -0.53 6.40 -6.06
CA GLY A 5 0.89 6.24 -6.32
C GLY A 5 1.83 6.90 -5.31
N ASP A 6 1.33 7.65 -4.31
CA ASP A 6 2.20 8.20 -3.26
C ASP A 6 2.93 7.09 -2.51
N ALA A 7 4.20 7.34 -2.17
CA ALA A 7 4.95 6.52 -1.24
C ALA A 7 4.65 6.95 0.19
N MET A 8 4.10 6.04 0.96
CA MET A 8 3.74 6.24 2.36
C MET A 8 4.74 5.52 3.26
N VAL A 9 5.42 6.24 4.14
CA VAL A 9 6.38 5.68 5.08
C VAL A 9 5.86 5.83 6.50
N ALA A 10 5.77 4.73 7.24
CA ALA A 10 5.37 4.74 8.64
C ALA A 10 6.48 5.35 9.50
N LYS A 11 6.13 6.35 10.34
CA LYS A 11 7.06 7.05 11.23
C LYS A 11 6.93 6.65 12.68
N THR A 12 5.89 5.91 13.02
CA THR A 12 5.56 5.59 14.41
C THR A 12 5.27 4.10 14.53
N ASP A 13 5.68 3.50 15.64
CA ASP A 13 5.31 2.14 16.04
C ASP A 13 4.89 2.13 17.50
N LEU A 14 3.82 1.40 17.81
CA LEU A 14 3.28 1.25 19.17
C LEU A 14 3.97 0.12 19.94
N THR A 15 4.78 -0.68 19.24
CA THR A 15 5.51 -1.81 19.83
C THR A 15 7.02 -1.55 19.78
N GLN A 16 7.74 -2.16 20.72
CA GLN A 16 9.20 -2.09 20.75
C GLN A 16 9.86 -2.96 19.67
N ASP A 17 9.09 -3.85 19.05
CA ASP A 17 9.56 -4.71 17.97
C ASP A 17 9.75 -3.96 16.64
N ALA A 18 9.29 -2.70 16.58
CA ALA A 18 9.42 -1.80 15.45
C ALA A 18 8.98 -2.43 14.10
N GLU A 19 7.88 -3.20 14.11
CA GLU A 19 7.47 -3.99 12.95
C GLU A 19 7.02 -3.15 11.76
N VAL A 20 6.44 -1.98 12.01
CA VAL A 20 5.80 -1.12 11.00
C VAL A 20 6.68 0.07 10.62
N ILE A 21 7.41 0.64 11.57
CA ILE A 21 8.22 1.85 11.37
C ILE A 21 9.27 1.67 10.27
N GLY A 22 9.40 2.66 9.41
CA GLY A 22 10.31 2.64 8.26
C GLY A 22 9.81 1.80 7.08
N ARG A 23 8.66 1.12 7.18
CA ARG A 23 8.08 0.43 6.02
C ARG A 23 7.47 1.43 5.06
N CYS A 24 7.73 1.22 3.78
CA CYS A 24 7.16 1.99 2.70
C CYS A 24 6.07 1.19 1.97
N LEU A 25 4.92 1.83 1.78
CA LEU A 25 3.82 1.29 0.97
C LEU A 25 3.45 2.30 -0.10
N ARG A 26 3.06 1.82 -1.27
CA ARG A 26 2.46 2.63 -2.32
C ARG A 26 0.97 2.84 -2.00
N MET A 27 0.48 4.06 -2.15
CA MET A 27 -0.96 4.34 -2.11
C MET A 27 -1.65 3.64 -3.29
N PRO A 28 -2.49 2.62 -3.07
CA PRO A 28 -3.21 1.93 -4.14
C PRO A 28 -4.37 2.80 -4.66
N GLU A 29 -4.91 2.43 -5.81
CA GLU A 29 -6.16 2.97 -6.29
C GLU A 29 -7.32 2.23 -5.61
N LEU A 30 -8.11 2.98 -4.83
CA LEU A 30 -9.27 2.44 -4.10
C LEU A 30 -10.51 3.24 -4.49
N PRO A 31 -11.30 2.79 -5.47
CA PRO A 31 -12.38 3.57 -6.07
C PRO A 31 -13.53 3.91 -5.11
N GLN A 32 -13.63 3.21 -3.98
CA GLN A 32 -14.68 3.41 -2.97
C GLN A 32 -14.53 4.70 -2.15
N PHE A 33 -13.40 5.40 -2.25
CA PHE A 33 -13.14 6.62 -1.49
C PHE A 33 -12.91 7.82 -2.40
N GLU A 34 -13.56 8.94 -2.10
CA GLU A 34 -13.38 10.19 -2.86
C GLU A 34 -12.06 10.91 -2.52
N SER A 35 -11.53 10.72 -1.33
CA SER A 35 -10.31 11.36 -0.87
C SER A 35 -9.58 10.58 0.21
N TYR A 36 -8.27 10.80 0.32
CA TYR A 36 -7.41 10.14 1.29
C TYR A 36 -6.62 11.17 2.09
N VAL A 37 -6.55 10.94 3.39
CA VAL A 37 -5.77 11.77 4.32
C VAL A 37 -4.79 10.89 5.06
N ALA A 38 -3.51 11.28 5.06
CA ALA A 38 -2.52 10.62 5.89
C ALA A 38 -2.60 11.12 7.33
N SER A 39 -2.43 10.22 8.31
CA SER A 39 -2.21 10.62 9.69
C SER A 39 -0.85 11.30 9.85
N LEU A 40 -0.62 11.94 11.01
CA LEU A 40 0.68 12.54 11.34
C LEU A 40 1.80 11.49 11.47
N ASP A 41 1.44 10.23 11.62
CA ASP A 41 2.37 9.10 11.78
C ASP A 41 2.86 8.53 10.44
N ILE A 42 2.39 9.09 9.34
CA ILE A 42 2.81 8.70 7.98
C ILE A 42 3.50 9.87 7.30
N ALA A 43 4.69 9.61 6.76
CA ALA A 43 5.36 10.52 5.84
C ALA A 43 4.95 10.20 4.41
N ILE A 44 4.65 11.24 3.62
CA ILE A 44 4.41 11.12 2.19
C ILE A 44 5.69 11.52 1.48
N VAL A 45 6.24 10.61 0.67
CA VAL A 45 7.47 10.83 -0.09
C VAL A 45 7.13 10.90 -1.58
N ARG A 46 7.48 12.02 -2.21
CA ARG A 46 7.26 12.26 -3.64
C ARG A 46 8.55 12.60 -4.34
N THR A 47 8.73 12.03 -5.52
CA THR A 47 9.86 12.39 -6.37
C THR A 47 9.73 13.82 -6.88
N ARG A 48 10.89 14.50 -7.02
CA ARG A 48 11.04 15.77 -7.73
C ARG A 48 12.05 15.66 -8.88
N GLY A 49 12.56 14.46 -9.08
CA GLY A 49 13.66 14.19 -10.01
C GLY A 49 13.25 13.31 -11.20
N LYS A 50 14.26 12.67 -11.77
CA LYS A 50 14.12 11.81 -12.96
C LYS A 50 13.59 10.40 -12.63
N ILE A 51 13.56 10.01 -11.36
CA ILE A 51 13.06 8.68 -10.96
C ILE A 51 11.53 8.75 -10.92
N PRO A 52 10.81 7.89 -11.65
CA PRO A 52 9.36 7.80 -11.56
C PRO A 52 8.89 7.48 -10.13
N GLN A 53 7.73 7.99 -9.74
CA GLN A 53 7.19 7.83 -8.39
C GLN A 53 7.06 6.36 -7.98
N LEU A 54 6.60 5.53 -8.89
CA LEU A 54 6.42 4.10 -8.66
C LEU A 54 7.75 3.37 -8.45
N THR A 55 8.78 3.75 -9.20
CA THR A 55 10.15 3.25 -9.01
C THR A 55 10.71 3.67 -7.66
N LEU A 56 10.46 4.93 -7.25
CA LEU A 56 10.83 5.41 -5.92
C LEU A 56 10.16 4.56 -4.82
N CYS A 57 8.85 4.27 -4.94
CA CYS A 57 8.16 3.39 -3.99
C CYS A 57 8.84 2.03 -3.88
N ALA A 58 9.22 1.42 -5.01
CA ALA A 58 9.90 0.12 -5.03
C ALA A 58 11.28 0.16 -4.38
N LEU A 59 12.03 1.25 -4.58
CA LEU A 59 13.33 1.44 -3.94
C LEU A 59 13.19 1.65 -2.42
N LEU A 60 12.19 2.40 -1.98
CA LEU A 60 11.92 2.62 -0.55
C LEU A 60 11.25 1.41 0.14
N ALA A 61 10.74 0.45 -0.62
CA ALA A 61 10.21 -0.81 -0.08
C ALA A 61 11.31 -1.85 0.23
N GLN A 62 12.57 -1.58 -0.16
CA GLN A 62 13.68 -2.50 0.09
C GLN A 62 14.09 -2.50 1.57
N PRO A 63 14.62 -3.64 2.07
CA PRO A 63 15.07 -3.76 3.47
C PRO A 63 16.09 -2.69 3.88
N GLU A 64 16.99 -2.31 2.99
CA GLU A 64 18.06 -1.35 3.25
C GLU A 64 17.52 0.03 3.65
N PHE A 65 16.41 0.45 3.05
CA PHE A 65 15.76 1.69 3.46
C PHE A 65 15.19 1.59 4.88
N ARG A 66 14.53 0.48 5.19
CA ARG A 66 13.98 0.24 6.52
C ARG A 66 15.09 0.17 7.57
N ASP A 67 16.17 -0.55 7.28
CA ASP A 67 17.33 -0.66 8.19
C ASP A 67 17.96 0.71 8.45
N HIS A 68 18.07 1.56 7.42
CA HIS A 68 18.48 2.95 7.58
C HIS A 68 17.51 3.71 8.49
N CYS A 69 16.20 3.60 8.28
CA CYS A 69 15.19 4.27 9.09
C CYS A 69 15.27 3.86 10.57
N LEU A 70 15.52 2.58 10.87
CA LEU A 70 15.63 2.06 12.23
C LEU A 70 16.80 2.72 13.01
N GLY A 71 17.85 3.14 12.32
CA GLY A 71 18.94 3.92 12.93
C GLY A 71 18.54 5.31 13.44
N PHE A 72 17.36 5.81 13.07
CA PHE A 72 16.83 7.12 13.45
C PHE A 72 15.59 7.05 14.36
N VAL A 73 15.33 5.88 14.93
CA VAL A 73 14.18 5.64 15.80
C VAL A 73 14.53 5.97 17.24
N ASN A 74 13.63 6.65 17.94
CA ASN A 74 13.72 7.00 19.34
C ASN A 74 12.36 6.75 20.02
N GLY A 75 12.39 6.53 21.32
CA GLY A 75 11.20 6.32 22.15
C GLY A 75 11.31 5.09 23.01
N THR A 76 10.61 5.09 24.16
CA THR A 76 10.61 4.00 25.13
C THR A 76 9.27 3.26 25.19
N THR A 77 8.18 3.91 24.88
CA THR A 77 6.82 3.33 24.87
C THR A 77 6.25 3.31 23.45
N VAL A 78 6.34 4.45 22.79
CA VAL A 78 6.00 4.61 21.37
C VAL A 78 7.26 4.99 20.64
N LEU A 79 7.59 4.27 19.61
CA LEU A 79 8.74 4.53 18.77
C LEU A 79 8.40 5.60 17.72
N HIS A 80 9.27 6.58 17.57
CA HIS A 80 9.15 7.63 16.57
C HIS A 80 10.41 7.72 15.72
N MET A 81 10.24 7.78 14.40
CA MET A 81 11.30 7.99 13.46
C MET A 81 11.56 9.48 13.25
N SER A 82 12.80 9.90 13.39
CA SER A 82 13.21 11.26 13.07
C SER A 82 13.05 11.56 11.57
N LYS A 83 12.70 12.80 11.26
CA LYS A 83 12.65 13.30 9.88
C LYS A 83 13.98 13.14 9.14
N ALA A 84 15.09 13.21 9.87
CA ALA A 84 16.43 13.03 9.33
C ALA A 84 16.63 11.69 8.61
N ALA A 85 15.89 10.63 9.00
CA ALA A 85 15.91 9.36 8.29
C ALA A 85 15.57 9.49 6.80
N LEU A 86 14.54 10.27 6.49
CA LEU A 86 14.12 10.51 5.10
C LEU A 86 15.04 11.47 4.36
N GLU A 87 15.62 12.46 5.07
CA GLU A 87 16.45 13.50 4.48
C GLU A 87 17.87 13.02 4.17
N THR A 88 18.36 12.01 4.89
CA THR A 88 19.73 11.48 4.77
C THR A 88 19.83 10.19 3.97
N TYR A 89 18.70 9.54 3.64
CA TYR A 89 18.74 8.34 2.84
C TYR A 89 19.15 8.62 1.40
N CYS A 90 20.19 7.93 0.96
CA CYS A 90 20.68 8.02 -0.41
C CYS A 90 20.08 6.88 -1.26
N VAL A 91 19.26 7.23 -2.21
CA VAL A 91 18.74 6.28 -3.21
C VAL A 91 19.87 5.87 -4.13
N PRO A 92 20.02 4.58 -4.48
CA PRO A 92 21.00 4.13 -5.45
C PRO A 92 20.93 4.91 -6.77
N VAL A 93 22.09 5.28 -7.30
CA VAL A 93 22.16 5.93 -8.61
C VAL A 93 21.97 4.85 -9.68
N LEU A 94 20.87 4.94 -10.41
CA LEU A 94 20.56 4.07 -11.53
C LEU A 94 20.78 4.83 -12.84
N ASP A 95 21.30 4.17 -13.84
CA ASP A 95 21.35 4.73 -15.20
C ASP A 95 19.93 4.74 -15.85
N GLY A 96 19.79 5.43 -16.99
CA GLY A 96 18.49 5.58 -17.64
C GLY A 96 17.88 4.25 -18.11
N SER A 97 18.69 3.26 -18.48
CA SER A 97 18.23 1.94 -18.91
C SER A 97 17.74 1.10 -17.73
N GLN A 98 18.47 1.12 -16.62
CA GLN A 98 18.09 0.47 -15.36
C GLN A 98 16.79 1.06 -14.79
N VAL A 99 16.64 2.39 -14.81
CA VAL A 99 15.39 3.05 -14.41
C VAL A 99 14.23 2.59 -15.27
N SER A 100 14.40 2.56 -16.59
CA SER A 100 13.33 2.16 -17.53
C SER A 100 12.92 0.70 -17.33
N GLU A 101 13.87 -0.22 -17.20
CA GLU A 101 13.60 -1.63 -16.98
C GLU A 101 12.91 -1.87 -15.63
N LEU A 102 13.42 -1.27 -14.55
CA LEU A 102 12.84 -1.38 -13.23
C LEU A 102 11.43 -0.80 -13.21
N THR A 103 11.21 0.37 -13.82
CA THR A 103 9.90 1.01 -13.91
C THR A 103 8.89 0.08 -14.59
N ALA A 104 9.21 -0.49 -15.75
CA ALA A 104 8.30 -1.38 -16.47
C ALA A 104 7.89 -2.61 -15.64
N ARG A 105 8.85 -3.21 -14.92
CA ARG A 105 8.57 -4.35 -14.03
C ARG A 105 7.67 -3.96 -12.85
N VAL A 106 7.95 -2.83 -12.21
CA VAL A 106 7.16 -2.34 -11.07
C VAL A 106 5.77 -1.92 -11.49
N GLU A 107 5.60 -1.31 -12.66
CA GLU A 107 4.30 -0.96 -13.23
C GLU A 107 3.44 -2.22 -13.46
N ALA A 108 4.00 -3.28 -14.03
CA ALA A 108 3.27 -4.53 -14.23
C ALA A 108 2.81 -5.16 -12.91
N LEU A 109 3.68 -5.18 -11.88
CA LEU A 109 3.34 -5.67 -10.54
C LEU A 109 2.30 -4.80 -9.84
N ALA A 110 2.43 -3.48 -9.93
CA ALA A 110 1.48 -2.54 -9.34
C ALA A 110 0.10 -2.66 -9.97
N ALA A 111 0.02 -2.77 -11.29
CA ALA A 111 -1.25 -2.97 -11.99
C ALA A 111 -1.92 -4.31 -11.65
N HIS A 112 -1.12 -5.35 -11.38
CA HIS A 112 -1.67 -6.62 -10.89
C HIS A 112 -2.18 -6.48 -9.45
N GLN A 113 -1.41 -5.84 -8.58
CA GLN A 113 -1.82 -5.57 -7.20
C GLN A 113 -3.13 -4.76 -7.13
N ASP A 114 -3.24 -3.69 -7.92
CA ASP A 114 -4.44 -2.84 -7.93
C ASP A 114 -5.68 -3.64 -8.37
N ARG A 115 -5.56 -4.45 -9.43
CA ARG A 115 -6.66 -5.34 -9.86
C ARG A 115 -7.08 -6.33 -8.77
N THR A 116 -6.11 -6.96 -8.11
CA THR A 116 -6.38 -7.91 -7.03
C THR A 116 -7.06 -7.24 -5.83
N LEU A 117 -6.67 -6.01 -5.49
CA LEU A 117 -7.32 -5.24 -4.43
C LEU A 117 -8.77 -4.88 -4.78
N ILE A 118 -9.04 -4.49 -6.02
CA ILE A 118 -10.41 -4.19 -6.50
C ILE A 118 -11.26 -5.47 -6.45
N GLU A 119 -10.73 -6.60 -6.92
CA GLU A 119 -11.42 -7.89 -6.86
C GLU A 119 -11.71 -8.31 -5.41
N LEU A 120 -10.74 -8.19 -4.52
CA LEU A 120 -10.93 -8.46 -3.09
C LEU A 120 -12.04 -7.59 -2.49
N TYR A 121 -12.08 -6.31 -2.85
CA TYR A 121 -13.14 -5.42 -2.41
C TYR A 121 -14.52 -5.89 -2.86
N HIS A 122 -14.68 -6.23 -4.15
CA HIS A 122 -15.96 -6.75 -4.65
C HIS A 122 -16.37 -8.05 -3.97
N LEU A 123 -15.41 -8.96 -3.72
CA LEU A 123 -15.70 -10.19 -2.99
C LEU A 123 -16.15 -9.93 -1.54
N GLN A 124 -15.56 -8.92 -0.89
CA GLN A 124 -16.00 -8.50 0.44
C GLN A 124 -17.42 -7.92 0.42
N GLU A 125 -17.73 -7.07 -0.55
CA GLU A 125 -19.10 -6.52 -0.72
C GLU A 125 -20.12 -7.64 -0.97
N MET A 126 -19.79 -8.60 -1.83
CA MET A 126 -20.64 -9.76 -2.09
C MET A 126 -20.86 -10.60 -0.83
N ARG A 127 -19.81 -10.89 -0.09
CA ARG A 127 -19.91 -11.60 1.19
C ARG A 127 -20.82 -10.86 2.17
N ASP A 128 -20.61 -9.57 2.35
CA ASP A 128 -21.35 -8.75 3.31
C ASP A 128 -22.83 -8.57 2.90
N PHE A 129 -23.10 -8.65 1.61
CA PHE A 129 -24.47 -8.68 1.07
C PHE A 129 -25.15 -10.02 1.24
N LEU A 130 -24.46 -11.14 0.98
CA LEU A 130 -25.04 -12.48 0.97
C LEU A 130 -25.13 -13.09 2.37
N LEU A 131 -24.11 -12.92 3.22
CA LEU A 131 -24.03 -13.62 4.50
C LEU A 131 -25.24 -13.34 5.42
N PRO A 132 -25.70 -12.10 5.64
CA PRO A 132 -26.87 -11.84 6.47
C PRO A 132 -28.15 -12.50 5.91
N ARG A 133 -28.31 -12.52 4.59
CA ARG A 133 -29.49 -13.10 3.91
C ARG A 133 -29.53 -14.61 3.98
N LEU A 134 -28.37 -15.25 3.89
CA LEU A 134 -28.25 -16.70 4.06
C LEU A 134 -28.51 -17.11 5.52
N VAL A 135 -28.00 -16.34 6.47
CA VAL A 135 -28.18 -16.61 7.92
C VAL A 135 -29.63 -16.38 8.36
N SER A 136 -30.31 -15.36 7.83
CA SER A 136 -31.73 -15.09 8.11
C SER A 136 -32.67 -16.07 7.42
N GLY A 137 -32.19 -16.79 6.40
CA GLY A 137 -33.02 -17.65 5.55
C GLY A 137 -33.81 -16.90 4.47
N ASP A 138 -33.57 -15.61 4.30
CA ASP A 138 -34.16 -14.79 3.23
C ASP A 138 -33.63 -15.18 1.85
N LEU A 139 -32.49 -15.85 1.81
CA LEU A 139 -31.86 -16.41 0.61
C LEU A 139 -31.46 -17.87 0.90
N ARG A 140 -31.80 -18.79 0.00
CA ARG A 140 -31.40 -20.20 0.08
C ARG A 140 -30.27 -20.50 -0.87
N VAL A 141 -29.37 -21.41 -0.49
CA VAL A 141 -28.20 -21.79 -1.32
C VAL A 141 -28.62 -22.24 -2.72
N ALA A 142 -29.71 -23.07 -2.82
CA ALA A 142 -30.22 -23.52 -4.09
C ALA A 142 -30.68 -22.41 -5.03
N GLU A 143 -31.23 -21.32 -4.49
CA GLU A 143 -31.63 -20.13 -5.28
C GLU A 143 -30.42 -19.36 -5.80
N VAL A 144 -29.31 -19.36 -5.06
CA VAL A 144 -28.06 -18.75 -5.49
C VAL A 144 -27.39 -19.55 -6.61
N GLU A 145 -27.40 -20.88 -6.50
CA GLU A 145 -26.87 -21.79 -7.54
C GLU A 145 -27.64 -21.63 -8.87
N GLU A 146 -28.98 -21.57 -8.83
CA GLU A 146 -29.80 -21.30 -10.03
C GLU A 146 -29.48 -19.92 -10.66
N LEU A 147 -29.24 -18.88 -9.84
CA LEU A 147 -28.88 -17.57 -10.33
C LEU A 147 -27.49 -17.55 -10.99
N LEU A 148 -26.52 -18.28 -10.45
CA LEU A 148 -25.18 -18.41 -11.01
C LEU A 148 -25.17 -19.19 -12.33
N GLU A 149 -25.97 -20.23 -12.45
CA GLU A 149 -26.11 -21.02 -13.70
C GLU A 149 -26.85 -20.25 -14.80
N SER A 150 -27.69 -19.29 -14.43
CA SER A 150 -28.46 -18.46 -15.37
C SER A 150 -27.74 -17.18 -15.78
N ALA A 151 -26.61 -16.84 -15.15
CA ALA A 151 -25.81 -15.68 -15.50
C ALA A 151 -25.09 -15.92 -16.84
N PRO A 152 -25.15 -14.96 -17.80
CA PRO A 152 -24.59 -15.11 -19.14
C PRO A 152 -23.07 -15.15 -19.16
#